data_a131dd01db2e843aeb03cb07d0deefbc
#
_entry.id   a131dd01db2e843aeb03cb07d0deefbc
#
_cell.length_a   1.000
_cell.length_b   1.000
_cell.length_c   1.000
_cell.angle_alpha   90.00
_cell.angle_beta   90.00
_cell.angle_gamma   90.00
#
_symmetry.space_group_name_H-M   'P 1'
#
loop_
_entity.id
_entity.type
_entity.pdbx_description
1 polymer ?
#
loop_
_entity_poly.entity_id
_entity_poly.type
_entity_poly.pdbx_seq_one_letter_code
_entity_poly.pdbx_strand_id
1 'polypeptide(L)'
;MAIQGLLAITETTMYFVVGITGLVAAITVGISRDAFSSQCILYSEIKWCNDTAMGFTDLGSNTACSFAVGIEVIASLYAILFGIYYVLVIIGKIEGLKFLTIPSIIINVAFTLVLFVESCIVSVGFKQFCDGLTAGPHVKDCSKGSKISNWNIHGHCSEKDITFKQHDPYSGDLYFGFFTTGQGASWFSVLFWMVITLMSIFRRFRDKDTIAVGNTEERRPMLS
;
A
#
# COMPACT_ATOMS: atom_id res chain seq x y z
N MET A 1 2.88 30.20 18.26
CA MET A 1 3.93 29.94 17.24
C MET A 1 4.57 28.55 17.39
N ALA A 2 5.06 28.14 18.57
CA ALA A 2 5.74 26.84 18.74
C ALA A 2 4.90 25.60 18.35
N ILE A 3 3.63 25.55 18.73
CA ILE A 3 2.74 24.39 18.41
C ILE A 3 2.44 24.27 16.91
N GLN A 4 2.34 25.37 16.19
CA GLN A 4 2.12 25.34 14.73
C GLN A 4 3.36 24.83 13.99
N GLY A 5 4.55 25.23 14.44
CA GLY A 5 5.80 24.70 13.90
C GLY A 5 5.93 23.18 14.14
N LEU A 6 5.60 22.71 15.35
CA LEU A 6 5.63 21.28 15.68
C LEU A 6 4.68 20.46 14.81
N LEU A 7 3.45 20.93 14.62
CA LEU A 7 2.47 20.24 13.75
C LEU A 7 2.93 20.17 12.30
N ALA A 8 3.52 21.27 11.77
CA ALA A 8 4.04 21.27 10.40
C ALA A 8 5.21 20.29 10.22
N ILE A 9 6.12 20.23 11.18
CA ILE A 9 7.25 19.28 11.17
C ILE A 9 6.73 17.84 11.22
N THR A 10 5.77 17.55 12.12
CA THR A 10 5.20 16.22 12.24
C THR A 10 4.49 15.78 10.95
N GLU A 11 3.67 16.67 10.36
CA GLU A 11 2.97 16.40 9.09
C GLU A 11 3.98 16.13 7.96
N THR A 12 5.04 16.94 7.86
CA THR A 12 6.13 16.75 6.89
C THR A 12 6.81 15.38 7.07
N THR A 13 7.14 15.03 8.30
CA THR A 13 7.76 13.74 8.61
C THR A 13 6.85 12.57 8.22
N MET A 14 5.53 12.68 8.48
CA MET A 14 4.57 11.66 8.10
C MET A 14 4.46 11.46 6.58
N TYR A 15 4.55 12.55 5.79
CA TYR A 15 4.59 12.42 4.32
C TYR A 15 5.81 11.63 3.84
N PHE A 16 7.00 11.82 4.43
CA PHE A 16 8.17 11.01 4.07
C PHE A 16 8.03 9.56 4.52
N VAL A 17 7.51 9.32 5.71
CA VAL A 17 7.28 7.95 6.21
C VAL A 17 6.32 7.21 5.30
N VAL A 18 5.19 7.82 4.92
CA VAL A 18 4.21 7.18 4.03
C VAL A 18 4.76 6.99 2.62
N GLY A 19 5.58 7.91 2.12
CA GLY A 19 6.28 7.74 0.85
C GLY A 19 7.21 6.53 0.85
N ILE A 20 7.95 6.31 1.93
CA ILE A 20 8.85 5.14 2.06
C ILE A 20 8.04 3.84 2.23
N THR A 21 7.02 3.82 3.09
CA THR A 21 6.22 2.59 3.32
C THR A 21 5.48 2.16 2.07
N GLY A 22 4.92 3.10 1.29
CA GLY A 22 4.26 2.78 0.03
C GLY A 22 5.24 2.27 -1.04
N LEU A 23 6.46 2.83 -1.13
CA LEU A 23 7.50 2.27 -2.01
C LEU A 23 7.89 0.85 -1.60
N VAL A 24 8.01 0.56 -0.31
CA VAL A 24 8.28 -0.80 0.18
C VAL A 24 7.16 -1.74 -0.23
N ALA A 25 5.89 -1.35 -0.07
CA ALA A 25 4.75 -2.15 -0.50
C ALA A 25 4.79 -2.42 -2.02
N ALA A 26 4.98 -1.39 -2.83
CA ALA A 26 5.05 -1.51 -4.28
C ALA A 26 6.20 -2.43 -4.75
N ILE A 27 7.39 -2.26 -4.18
CA ILE A 27 8.58 -3.03 -4.55
C ILE A 27 8.40 -4.50 -4.17
N THR A 28 7.92 -4.80 -2.98
CA THR A 28 7.78 -6.18 -2.50
C THR A 28 6.73 -6.95 -3.28
N VAL A 29 5.58 -6.35 -3.60
CA VAL A 29 4.56 -6.94 -4.46
C VAL A 29 5.09 -7.08 -5.90
N GLY A 30 5.84 -6.09 -6.41
CA GLY A 30 6.45 -6.12 -7.73
C GLY A 30 7.46 -7.26 -7.89
N ILE A 31 8.39 -7.42 -6.94
CA ILE A 31 9.37 -8.52 -6.94
C ILE A 31 8.68 -9.87 -6.87
N SER A 32 7.62 -9.99 -6.03
CA SER A 32 6.85 -11.23 -5.95
C SER A 32 6.22 -11.59 -7.29
N ARG A 33 5.72 -10.61 -8.03
CA ARG A 33 5.17 -10.81 -9.37
C ARG A 33 6.25 -11.26 -10.36
N ASP A 34 7.43 -10.67 -10.33
CA ASP A 34 8.55 -11.06 -11.22
C ASP A 34 9.02 -12.48 -10.93
N ALA A 35 9.04 -12.90 -9.66
CA ALA A 35 9.38 -14.26 -9.27
C ALA A 35 8.41 -15.32 -9.85
N PHE A 36 7.20 -14.91 -10.23
CA PHE A 36 6.20 -15.73 -10.90
C PHE A 36 6.02 -15.37 -12.39
N SER A 37 7.09 -15.02 -13.10
CA SER A 37 7.10 -14.66 -14.53
C SER A 37 6.05 -13.61 -14.89
N SER A 38 5.98 -12.56 -14.11
CA SER A 38 5.03 -11.44 -14.26
C SER A 38 3.55 -11.82 -14.09
N GLN A 39 3.27 -12.99 -13.49
CA GLN A 39 1.92 -13.40 -13.14
C GLN A 39 1.59 -13.02 -11.70
N CYS A 40 0.33 -12.66 -11.47
CA CYS A 40 -0.16 -12.34 -10.13
C CYS A 40 -0.67 -13.58 -9.43
N ILE A 41 -0.14 -13.90 -8.24
CA ILE A 41 -0.61 -15.05 -7.45
C ILE A 41 -1.77 -14.69 -6.50
N LEU A 42 -2.12 -13.40 -6.39
CA LEU A 42 -3.29 -13.00 -5.61
C LEU A 42 -4.56 -13.57 -6.24
N TYR A 43 -5.40 -14.19 -5.43
CA TYR A 43 -6.63 -14.87 -5.87
C TYR A 43 -6.41 -16.09 -6.78
N SER A 44 -5.18 -16.63 -6.85
CA SER A 44 -4.96 -17.84 -7.62
C SER A 44 -5.57 -19.05 -6.94
N GLU A 45 -6.03 -19.99 -7.77
CA GLU A 45 -6.55 -21.27 -7.31
C GLU A 45 -5.50 -22.36 -7.49
N ILE A 46 -5.16 -23.05 -6.39
CA ILE A 46 -4.19 -24.14 -6.35
C ILE A 46 -4.94 -25.46 -6.26
N LYS A 47 -4.55 -26.40 -7.12
CA LYS A 47 -5.00 -27.80 -7.05
C LYS A 47 -3.82 -28.72 -6.84
N TRP A 48 -3.89 -29.54 -5.82
CA TRP A 48 -2.92 -30.60 -5.58
C TRP A 48 -3.24 -31.80 -6.44
N CYS A 49 -2.27 -32.26 -7.23
CA CYS A 49 -2.39 -33.39 -8.15
C CYS A 49 -2.00 -34.72 -7.48
N ASN A 50 -0.96 -34.62 -6.62
CA ASN A 50 -0.49 -35.72 -5.76
C ASN A 50 0.26 -35.08 -4.57
N ASP A 51 0.89 -35.94 -3.74
CA ASP A 51 1.56 -35.52 -2.50
C ASP A 51 2.74 -34.53 -2.73
N THR A 52 3.27 -34.42 -3.93
CA THR A 52 4.48 -33.63 -4.23
C THR A 52 4.27 -32.61 -5.36
N ALA A 53 3.17 -32.69 -6.10
CA ALA A 53 2.91 -31.84 -7.26
C ALA A 53 1.63 -31.03 -7.06
N MET A 54 1.74 -29.75 -7.24
CA MET A 54 0.61 -28.83 -7.28
C MET A 54 0.61 -28.06 -8.61
N GLY A 55 -0.56 -27.67 -9.06
CA GLY A 55 -0.74 -26.84 -10.23
C GLY A 55 -1.66 -25.68 -9.93
N PHE A 56 -1.52 -24.59 -10.65
CA PHE A 56 -2.49 -23.52 -10.65
C PHE A 56 -3.60 -23.87 -11.64
N THR A 57 -4.83 -23.96 -11.17
CA THR A 57 -6.01 -24.12 -12.05
C THR A 57 -6.39 -22.77 -12.65
N ASP A 58 -6.23 -21.72 -11.87
CA ASP A 58 -6.39 -20.34 -12.33
C ASP A 58 -5.29 -19.47 -11.70
N LEU A 59 -4.69 -18.61 -12.51
CA LEU A 59 -3.78 -17.59 -12.07
C LEU A 59 -4.58 -16.34 -11.71
N GLY A 60 -4.26 -15.74 -10.60
CA GLY A 60 -4.95 -14.54 -10.15
C GLY A 60 -4.91 -13.40 -11.17
N SER A 61 -5.82 -12.46 -11.00
CA SER A 61 -5.93 -11.33 -11.91
C SER A 61 -4.68 -10.45 -11.88
N ASN A 62 -3.97 -10.36 -13.01
CA ASN A 62 -2.85 -9.44 -13.16
C ASN A 62 -3.24 -7.97 -12.89
N THR A 63 -4.52 -7.63 -13.06
CA THR A 63 -5.07 -6.32 -12.75
C THR A 63 -4.97 -6.00 -11.26
N ALA A 64 -5.20 -6.98 -10.36
CA ALA A 64 -5.11 -6.78 -8.92
C ALA A 64 -3.69 -6.39 -8.48
N CYS A 65 -2.68 -7.14 -8.92
CA CYS A 65 -1.28 -6.80 -8.62
C CYS A 65 -0.85 -5.48 -9.27
N SER A 66 -1.25 -5.23 -10.51
CA SER A 66 -0.90 -3.97 -11.20
C SER A 66 -1.55 -2.77 -10.54
N PHE A 67 -2.79 -2.92 -10.06
CA PHE A 67 -3.48 -1.88 -9.30
C PHE A 67 -2.77 -1.61 -7.98
N ALA A 68 -2.43 -2.65 -7.21
CA ALA A 68 -1.74 -2.51 -5.94
C ALA A 68 -0.40 -1.78 -6.11
N VAL A 69 0.47 -2.26 -7.01
CA VAL A 69 1.75 -1.61 -7.29
C VAL A 69 1.57 -0.18 -7.80
N GLY A 70 0.65 0.03 -8.75
CA GLY A 70 0.44 1.34 -9.38
C GLY A 70 -0.04 2.40 -8.40
N ILE A 71 -1.03 2.09 -7.55
CA ILE A 71 -1.59 3.07 -6.61
C ILE A 71 -0.59 3.42 -5.51
N GLU A 72 0.18 2.43 -5.00
CA GLU A 72 1.21 2.67 -3.99
C GLU A 72 2.34 3.56 -4.54
N VAL A 73 2.77 3.35 -5.79
CA VAL A 73 3.77 4.21 -6.44
C VAL A 73 3.25 5.64 -6.59
N ILE A 74 2.02 5.82 -7.08
CA ILE A 74 1.42 7.15 -7.28
C ILE A 74 1.27 7.87 -5.94
N ALA A 75 0.75 7.20 -4.91
CA ALA A 75 0.59 7.76 -3.58
C ALA A 75 1.94 8.14 -2.95
N SER A 76 2.97 7.29 -3.12
CA SER A 76 4.32 7.53 -2.61
C SER A 76 4.99 8.74 -3.28
N LEU A 77 4.87 8.86 -4.61
CA LEU A 77 5.40 10.01 -5.34
C LEU A 77 4.72 11.31 -4.90
N TYR A 78 3.39 11.28 -4.76
CA TYR A 78 2.66 12.44 -4.23
C TYR A 78 3.13 12.79 -2.82
N ALA A 79 3.27 11.81 -1.92
CA ALA A 79 3.73 12.03 -0.56
C ALA A 79 5.13 12.66 -0.50
N ILE A 80 6.07 12.16 -1.28
CA ILE A 80 7.44 12.69 -1.35
C ILE A 80 7.42 14.13 -1.87
N LEU A 81 6.67 14.42 -2.93
CA LEU A 81 6.57 15.77 -3.50
C LEU A 81 5.97 16.77 -2.51
N PHE A 82 4.89 16.38 -1.82
CA PHE A 82 4.28 17.20 -0.78
C PHE A 82 5.18 17.37 0.45
N GLY A 83 5.89 16.29 0.86
CA GLY A 83 6.90 16.37 1.91
C GLY A 83 7.99 17.41 1.60
N ILE A 84 8.53 17.38 0.37
CA ILE A 84 9.50 18.37 -0.10
C ILE A 84 8.90 19.80 -0.09
N TYR A 85 7.67 19.95 -0.61
CA TYR A 85 6.98 21.24 -0.58
C TYR A 85 6.87 21.79 0.84
N TYR A 86 6.44 21.00 1.82
CA TYR A 86 6.34 21.43 3.21
C TYR A 86 7.70 21.78 3.84
N VAL A 87 8.76 21.03 3.51
CA VAL A 87 10.12 21.37 3.93
C VAL A 87 10.49 22.79 3.42
N LEU A 88 10.24 23.06 2.13
CA LEU A 88 10.56 24.37 1.54
C LEU A 88 9.76 25.50 2.17
N VAL A 89 8.52 25.26 2.56
CA VAL A 89 7.69 26.22 3.30
C VAL A 89 8.26 26.46 4.71
N ILE A 90 8.64 25.39 5.44
CA ILE A 90 9.17 25.50 6.82
C ILE A 90 10.49 26.29 6.84
N ILE A 91 11.38 26.09 5.87
CA ILE A 91 12.66 26.84 5.77
C ILE A 91 12.49 28.24 5.17
N GLY A 92 11.26 28.66 4.87
CA GLY A 92 10.97 30.00 4.36
C GLY A 92 11.40 30.27 2.92
N LYS A 93 11.70 29.23 2.15
CA LYS A 93 12.06 29.35 0.71
C LYS A 93 10.86 29.65 -0.18
N ILE A 94 9.67 29.21 0.24
CA ILE A 94 8.42 29.37 -0.51
C ILE A 94 7.33 29.81 0.47
N GLU A 95 6.49 30.74 0.03
CA GLU A 95 5.28 31.09 0.79
C GLU A 95 4.25 29.95 0.71
N GLY A 96 3.67 29.59 1.86
CA GLY A 96 2.64 28.56 1.93
C GLY A 96 1.38 28.98 1.15
N LEU A 97 1.04 28.26 0.11
CA LEU A 97 -0.10 28.55 -0.75
C LEU A 97 -1.41 28.10 -0.07
N LYS A 98 -2.14 29.04 0.52
CA LYS A 98 -3.40 28.77 1.24
C LYS A 98 -4.45 28.06 0.38
N PHE A 99 -4.46 28.29 -0.95
CA PHE A 99 -5.41 27.64 -1.85
C PHE A 99 -5.14 26.13 -2.03
N LEU A 100 -3.92 25.64 -1.79
CA LEU A 100 -3.59 24.21 -1.88
C LEU A 100 -4.12 23.40 -0.69
N THR A 101 -4.52 24.03 0.41
CA THR A 101 -4.96 23.33 1.62
C THR A 101 -6.22 22.48 1.38
N ILE A 102 -7.22 23.00 0.66
CA ILE A 102 -8.46 22.27 0.40
C ILE A 102 -8.25 21.13 -0.60
N PRO A 103 -7.61 21.36 -1.77
CA PRO A 103 -7.28 20.26 -2.69
C PRO A 103 -6.44 19.16 -2.03
N SER A 104 -5.44 19.49 -1.21
CA SER A 104 -4.62 18.49 -0.54
C SER A 104 -5.41 17.63 0.42
N ILE A 105 -6.35 18.18 1.18
CA ILE A 105 -7.24 17.40 2.05
C ILE A 105 -8.08 16.41 1.24
N ILE A 106 -8.66 16.85 0.13
CA ILE A 106 -9.49 15.99 -0.74
C ILE A 106 -8.64 14.85 -1.30
N ILE A 107 -7.43 15.14 -1.77
CA ILE A 107 -6.52 14.13 -2.30
C ILE A 107 -6.08 13.15 -1.21
N ASN A 108 -5.75 13.64 0.00
CA ASN A 108 -5.37 12.79 1.13
C ASN A 108 -6.51 11.83 1.54
N VAL A 109 -7.76 12.32 1.56
CA VAL A 109 -8.94 11.47 1.80
C VAL A 109 -9.09 10.41 0.69
N ALA A 110 -8.93 10.82 -0.57
CA ALA A 110 -9.01 9.89 -1.71
C ALA A 110 -7.94 8.80 -1.62
N PHE A 111 -6.68 9.14 -1.34
CA PHE A 111 -5.62 8.15 -1.14
C PHE A 111 -5.91 7.23 0.03
N THR A 112 -6.37 7.76 1.17
CA THR A 112 -6.73 6.93 2.33
C THR A 112 -7.76 5.87 1.95
N LEU A 113 -8.81 6.24 1.23
CA LEU A 113 -9.87 5.30 0.82
C LEU A 113 -9.38 4.28 -0.22
N VAL A 114 -8.65 4.73 -1.23
CA VAL A 114 -8.17 3.84 -2.30
C VAL A 114 -7.12 2.87 -1.79
N LEU A 115 -6.18 3.31 -0.95
CA LEU A 115 -5.17 2.45 -0.33
C LEU A 115 -5.80 1.47 0.68
N PHE A 116 -6.86 1.86 1.38
CA PHE A 116 -7.63 0.93 2.21
C PHE A 116 -8.22 -0.21 1.37
N VAL A 117 -8.85 0.11 0.24
CA VAL A 117 -9.40 -0.90 -0.69
C VAL A 117 -8.27 -1.79 -1.24
N GLU A 118 -7.14 -1.19 -1.62
CA GLU A 118 -5.95 -1.90 -2.11
C GLU A 118 -5.44 -2.89 -1.04
N SER A 119 -5.23 -2.45 0.20
CA SER A 119 -4.76 -3.30 1.31
C SER A 119 -5.72 -4.47 1.58
N CYS A 120 -7.04 -4.27 1.43
CA CYS A 120 -8.02 -5.33 1.50
C CYS A 120 -7.84 -6.33 0.34
N ILE A 121 -7.66 -5.87 -0.90
CA ILE A 121 -7.44 -6.71 -2.07
C ILE A 121 -6.21 -7.58 -1.90
N VAL A 122 -5.09 -7.00 -1.48
CA VAL A 122 -3.83 -7.73 -1.24
C VAL A 122 -4.02 -8.75 -0.12
N SER A 123 -4.65 -8.38 0.99
CA SER A 123 -4.84 -9.26 2.15
C SER A 123 -5.74 -10.44 1.83
N VAL A 124 -6.88 -10.20 1.18
CA VAL A 124 -7.84 -11.26 0.82
C VAL A 124 -7.26 -12.16 -0.26
N GLY A 125 -6.63 -11.58 -1.28
CA GLY A 125 -6.02 -12.33 -2.37
C GLY A 125 -4.87 -13.22 -1.90
N PHE A 126 -4.01 -12.72 -1.01
CA PHE A 126 -2.92 -13.51 -0.43
C PHE A 126 -3.45 -14.60 0.51
N LYS A 127 -4.49 -14.30 1.30
CA LYS A 127 -5.14 -15.32 2.12
C LYS A 127 -5.72 -16.45 1.28
N GLN A 128 -6.44 -16.17 0.21
CA GLN A 128 -7.00 -17.18 -0.68
C GLN A 128 -5.91 -18.08 -1.29
N PHE A 129 -4.80 -17.49 -1.74
CA PHE A 129 -3.63 -18.23 -2.20
C PHE A 129 -3.09 -19.15 -1.10
N CYS A 130 -2.90 -18.64 0.12
CA CYS A 130 -2.43 -19.43 1.26
C CYS A 130 -3.39 -20.58 1.63
N ASP A 131 -4.69 -20.32 1.60
CA ASP A 131 -5.71 -21.33 1.89
C ASP A 131 -5.64 -22.48 0.86
N GLY A 132 -5.46 -22.17 -0.44
CA GLY A 132 -5.25 -23.17 -1.49
C GLY A 132 -3.94 -23.96 -1.30
N LEU A 133 -2.87 -23.28 -0.90
CA LEU A 133 -1.57 -23.91 -0.66
C LEU A 133 -1.61 -24.87 0.55
N THR A 134 -2.26 -24.48 1.63
CA THR A 134 -2.35 -25.27 2.87
C THR A 134 -3.41 -26.37 2.81
N ALA A 135 -4.24 -26.42 1.77
CA ALA A 135 -5.15 -27.53 1.51
C ALA A 135 -4.41 -28.83 1.11
N GLY A 136 -3.12 -28.74 0.77
CA GLY A 136 -2.28 -29.90 0.44
C GLY A 136 -1.82 -30.68 1.67
N PRO A 137 -1.47 -31.97 1.48
CA PRO A 137 -1.17 -32.87 2.59
C PRO A 137 0.11 -32.54 3.34
N HIS A 138 1.06 -31.85 2.70
CA HIS A 138 2.40 -31.60 3.25
C HIS A 138 2.67 -30.15 3.68
N VAL A 139 1.81 -29.20 3.34
CA VAL A 139 1.97 -27.78 3.65
C VAL A 139 0.96 -27.38 4.72
N LYS A 140 1.37 -27.42 5.99
CA LYS A 140 0.52 -27.01 7.12
C LYS A 140 0.44 -25.50 7.32
N ASP A 141 1.46 -24.77 6.87
CA ASP A 141 1.57 -23.33 7.01
C ASP A 141 1.99 -22.71 5.68
N CYS A 142 1.41 -21.57 5.31
CA CYS A 142 1.70 -20.89 4.06
C CYS A 142 3.21 -20.55 3.92
N SER A 143 3.89 -20.21 5.02
CA SER A 143 5.33 -19.95 5.03
C SER A 143 6.19 -21.13 4.60
N LYS A 144 5.70 -22.36 4.80
CA LYS A 144 6.41 -23.59 4.40
C LYS A 144 6.33 -23.84 2.91
N GLY A 145 5.39 -23.20 2.22
CA GLY A 145 5.31 -23.25 0.77
C GLY A 145 6.59 -22.76 0.07
N SER A 146 7.34 -21.85 0.68
CA SER A 146 8.64 -21.41 0.18
C SER A 146 9.69 -22.53 0.04
N LYS A 147 9.46 -23.69 0.66
CA LYS A 147 10.36 -24.86 0.58
C LYS A 147 9.99 -25.84 -0.54
N ILE A 148 8.92 -25.56 -1.28
CA ILE A 148 8.51 -26.39 -2.42
C ILE A 148 9.45 -26.09 -3.57
N SER A 149 10.18 -27.12 -4.04
CA SER A 149 11.17 -26.98 -5.11
C SER A 149 10.57 -26.91 -6.51
N ASN A 150 9.34 -27.41 -6.70
CA ASN A 150 8.69 -27.53 -7.99
C ASN A 150 7.34 -26.80 -8.00
N TRP A 151 7.37 -25.53 -8.39
CA TRP A 151 6.19 -24.73 -8.66
C TRP A 151 5.78 -24.95 -10.13
N ASN A 152 4.88 -25.89 -10.41
CA ASN A 152 4.36 -26.12 -11.75
C ASN A 152 3.10 -25.28 -11.99
N ILE A 153 3.16 -24.39 -12.97
CA ILE A 153 2.10 -23.40 -13.21
C ILE A 153 1.05 -23.85 -14.21
N HIS A 154 1.37 -24.75 -15.09
CA HIS A 154 0.43 -25.25 -16.10
C HIS A 154 0.28 -26.75 -15.96
N GLY A 155 -0.57 -27.19 -15.06
CA GLY A 155 -0.88 -28.59 -14.91
C GLY A 155 -2.38 -28.79 -14.73
N HIS A 156 -3.10 -29.18 -15.78
CA HIS A 156 -4.28 -29.96 -15.57
C HIS A 156 -3.84 -31.29 -14.93
N CYS A 157 -4.32 -31.58 -13.72
CA CYS A 157 -4.18 -32.91 -13.12
C CYS A 157 -4.99 -33.92 -13.94
N SER A 158 -4.50 -34.32 -15.10
CA SER A 158 -5.07 -35.37 -15.91
C SER A 158 -4.38 -36.68 -15.56
N GLU A 159 -5.12 -37.69 -15.25
CA GLU A 159 -4.63 -39.05 -14.86
C GLU A 159 -3.73 -39.69 -15.92
N LYS A 160 -3.64 -39.17 -17.12
CA LYS A 160 -2.89 -39.75 -18.24
C LYS A 160 -1.71 -38.95 -18.78
N ASP A 161 -1.62 -37.66 -18.51
CA ASP A 161 -0.55 -36.81 -19.03
C ASP A 161 -0.03 -35.87 -17.97
N ILE A 162 0.82 -36.37 -17.08
CA ILE A 162 1.68 -35.53 -16.24
C ILE A 162 2.90 -35.09 -17.09
N THR A 163 2.67 -34.53 -18.22
CA THR A 163 3.69 -33.78 -18.96
C THR A 163 3.60 -32.32 -18.55
N PHE A 164 4.23 -32.04 -17.42
CA PHE A 164 4.48 -30.66 -17.02
C PHE A 164 5.34 -30.00 -18.09
N LYS A 165 4.78 -29.13 -18.89
CA LYS A 165 5.58 -28.19 -19.67
C LYS A 165 6.25 -27.27 -18.65
N GLN A 166 7.50 -27.61 -18.35
CA GLN A 166 8.38 -26.78 -17.55
C GLN A 166 8.53 -25.43 -18.26
N HIS A 167 7.75 -24.46 -17.83
CA HIS A 167 8.04 -23.05 -18.09
C HIS A 167 9.07 -22.64 -17.03
N ASP A 168 9.83 -21.59 -17.33
CA ASP A 168 10.95 -21.11 -16.51
C ASP A 168 10.71 -21.25 -15.01
N PRO A 169 11.72 -21.68 -14.22
CA PRO A 169 11.53 -22.03 -12.84
C PRO A 169 11.01 -20.83 -12.06
N TYR A 170 9.76 -20.90 -11.59
CA TYR A 170 9.26 -19.94 -10.63
C TYR A 170 10.02 -20.08 -9.33
N SER A 171 10.54 -18.99 -8.82
CA SER A 171 11.22 -18.96 -7.54
C SER A 171 10.21 -18.64 -6.44
N GLY A 172 9.62 -19.69 -5.86
CA GLY A 172 8.72 -19.54 -4.71
C GLY A 172 9.44 -19.29 -3.38
N ASP A 173 10.78 -19.24 -3.36
CA ASP A 173 11.55 -19.24 -2.12
C ASP A 173 11.27 -18.05 -1.21
N LEU A 174 10.96 -16.90 -1.76
CA LEU A 174 10.81 -15.65 -1.01
C LEU A 174 9.38 -15.07 -1.04
N TYR A 175 8.42 -15.73 -1.72
CA TYR A 175 7.08 -15.16 -1.90
C TYR A 175 6.40 -14.78 -0.59
N PHE A 176 6.50 -15.64 0.42
CA PHE A 176 5.85 -15.41 1.70
C PHE A 176 6.40 -14.16 2.41
N GLY A 177 7.73 -14.02 2.43
CA GLY A 177 8.38 -12.85 3.01
C GLY A 177 8.02 -11.56 2.28
N PHE A 178 8.03 -11.56 0.96
CA PHE A 178 7.68 -10.38 0.18
C PHE A 178 6.20 -10.01 0.31
N PHE A 179 5.27 -10.96 0.21
CA PHE A 179 3.85 -10.66 0.35
C PHE A 179 3.46 -10.23 1.76
N THR A 180 3.98 -10.86 2.81
CA THR A 180 3.72 -10.42 4.18
C THR A 180 4.30 -9.04 4.48
N THR A 181 5.49 -8.75 3.95
CA THR A 181 6.08 -7.41 4.07
C THR A 181 5.27 -6.38 3.29
N GLY A 182 4.88 -6.69 2.04
CA GLY A 182 4.05 -5.81 1.22
C GLY A 182 2.70 -5.53 1.88
N GLN A 183 2.01 -6.56 2.33
CA GLN A 183 0.74 -6.43 3.05
C GLN A 183 0.89 -5.58 4.32
N GLY A 184 1.92 -5.83 5.12
CA GLY A 184 2.20 -5.03 6.31
C GLY A 184 2.47 -3.57 5.98
N ALA A 185 3.31 -3.31 4.96
CA ALA A 185 3.63 -1.97 4.51
C ALA A 185 2.41 -1.21 3.98
N SER A 186 1.52 -1.87 3.19
CA SER A 186 0.26 -1.27 2.71
C SER A 186 -0.64 -0.86 3.89
N TRP A 187 -0.82 -1.71 4.90
CA TRP A 187 -1.61 -1.34 6.07
C TRP A 187 -1.00 -0.18 6.87
N PHE A 188 0.33 -0.14 7.02
CA PHE A 188 1.00 1.01 7.62
C PHE A 188 0.81 2.28 6.79
N SER A 189 0.89 2.17 5.46
CA SER A 189 0.61 3.27 4.53
C SER A 189 -0.80 3.84 4.77
N VAL A 190 -1.83 3.00 4.84
CA VAL A 190 -3.22 3.42 5.16
C VAL A 190 -3.31 4.16 6.48
N LEU A 191 -2.69 3.63 7.55
CA LEU A 191 -2.71 4.25 8.88
C LEU A 191 -2.06 5.64 8.86
N PHE A 192 -0.92 5.79 8.22
CA PHE A 192 -0.24 7.08 8.12
C PHE A 192 -1.01 8.07 7.25
N TRP A 193 -1.62 7.63 6.14
CA TRP A 193 -2.49 8.48 5.34
C TRP A 193 -3.71 8.96 6.12
N MET A 194 -4.30 8.12 6.96
CA MET A 194 -5.38 8.49 7.87
C MET A 194 -4.93 9.57 8.86
N VAL A 195 -3.76 9.41 9.47
CA VAL A 195 -3.18 10.39 10.41
C VAL A 195 -2.92 11.72 9.70
N ILE A 196 -2.30 11.72 8.51
CA ILE A 196 -2.05 12.92 7.71
C ILE A 196 -3.37 13.64 7.38
N THR A 197 -4.39 12.89 6.97
CA THR A 197 -5.71 13.42 6.66
C THR A 197 -6.34 14.10 7.88
N LEU A 198 -6.33 13.45 9.04
CA LEU A 198 -6.86 14.00 10.28
C LEU A 198 -6.09 15.26 10.72
N MET A 199 -4.75 15.27 10.63
CA MET A 199 -3.93 16.43 10.96
C MET A 199 -4.22 17.59 10.02
N SER A 200 -4.35 17.36 8.73
CA SER A 200 -4.66 18.38 7.73
C SER A 200 -6.06 19.01 7.97
N ILE A 201 -7.05 18.18 8.32
CA ILE A 201 -8.39 18.63 8.68
C ILE A 201 -8.34 19.45 9.97
N PHE A 202 -7.68 18.96 11.01
CA PHE A 202 -7.56 19.66 12.29
C PHE A 202 -6.89 21.03 12.14
N ARG A 203 -5.80 21.11 11.36
CA ARG A 203 -5.15 22.37 11.05
C ARG A 203 -6.11 23.37 10.39
N ARG A 204 -6.94 22.90 9.46
CA ARG A 204 -7.92 23.74 8.76
C ARG A 204 -8.98 24.33 9.69
N PHE A 205 -9.49 23.54 10.64
CA PHE A 205 -10.45 24.04 11.63
C PHE A 205 -9.83 25.12 12.51
N ARG A 206 -8.62 24.89 12.99
CA ARG A 206 -7.92 25.85 13.87
C ARG A 206 -7.58 27.16 13.17
N ASP A 207 -7.22 27.14 11.90
CA ASP A 207 -6.97 28.36 11.12
C ASP A 207 -8.25 29.21 10.98
N LYS A 208 -9.41 28.58 10.84
CA LYS A 208 -10.70 29.29 10.79
C LYS A 208 -11.03 29.97 12.12
N ASP A 209 -10.81 29.30 13.24
CA ASP A 209 -11.07 29.87 14.57
C ASP A 209 -10.20 31.09 14.84
N THR A 210 -8.94 31.05 14.45
CA THR A 210 -8.01 32.18 14.62
C THR A 210 -8.47 33.41 13.80
N ILE A 211 -8.97 33.22 12.58
CA ILE A 211 -9.49 34.31 11.75
C ILE A 211 -10.79 34.86 12.35
N ALA A 212 -11.65 34.04 12.89
CA ALA A 212 -12.92 34.48 13.50
C ALA A 212 -12.67 35.33 14.76
N VAL A 213 -11.71 34.95 15.61
CA VAL A 213 -11.33 35.72 16.79
C VAL A 213 -10.71 37.06 16.43
N GLY A 214 -9.80 37.12 15.44
CA GLY A 214 -9.18 38.35 14.96
C GLY A 214 -10.21 39.37 14.45
N ASN A 215 -11.20 38.92 13.67
CA ASN A 215 -12.27 39.79 13.17
C ASN A 215 -13.21 40.28 14.29
N THR A 216 -13.29 39.61 15.42
CA THR A 216 -14.13 40.01 16.56
C THR A 216 -13.43 41.07 17.40
N GLU A 217 -12.11 41.04 17.53
CA GLU A 217 -11.33 42.06 18.21
C GLU A 217 -11.28 43.39 17.43
N GLU A 218 -11.18 43.33 16.09
CA GLU A 218 -11.17 44.52 15.23
C GLU A 218 -12.53 45.25 15.23
N ARG A 219 -13.64 44.54 15.55
CA ARG A 219 -14.99 45.12 15.64
C ARG A 219 -15.32 45.74 17.02
N ARG A 220 -14.44 45.67 18.01
CA ARG A 220 -14.72 46.41 19.26
C ARG A 220 -14.63 47.89 18.99
N PRO A 221 -15.75 48.65 19.07
CA PRO A 221 -15.69 50.11 18.91
C PRO A 221 -14.81 50.69 20.02
N MET A 222 -13.90 51.57 19.65
CA MET A 222 -13.18 52.41 20.61
C MET A 222 -14.23 53.27 21.33
N LEU A 223 -14.75 52.75 22.44
CA LEU A 223 -15.52 53.56 23.39
C LEU A 223 -14.48 54.29 24.26
N SER A 224 -14.08 55.46 23.80
CA SER A 224 -13.41 56.46 24.58
C SER A 224 -14.39 57.57 24.93
#